data_b3790786ba7ff173b3bef0dd83fcf1cb
#
_entry.id   b3790786ba7ff173b3bef0dd83fcf1cb
#
_cell.length_a   1.000
_cell.length_b   1.000
_cell.length_c   1.000
_cell.angle_alpha   90.00
_cell.angle_beta   90.00
_cell.angle_gamma   90.00
#
_symmetry.space_group_name_H-M   'P 1'
#
loop_
_entity.id
_entity.type
_entity.pdbx_description
1 polymer ?
#
loop_
_entity_poly.entity_id
_entity_poly.type
_entity_poly.pdbx_seq_one_letter_code
_entity_poly.pdbx_strand_id
1 'polypeptide(L)'
;MKKIEIMGCGYIGLPTAITFTLAGYEVCGFDVKPEVVARLNSGKIHIVEPGLQEAMTQAMATGRLHFSSVPEPADVFIIAVQTPYRETEEHKRVSDMRFVESAAREVGSVLREGNLCVLESTSPPGSTRRVEQIVSEVSGLAPETFMTAHCPERIIPGRMLIELRENDRIIGSRRPEAAEYAKAIYEKVVTKGTIRLTDDLTAEMCKLTENTFRDLNIAYANELSKVCDRLGIDVFKLIELANCHPRVNVHTPGVGVGGHCIAVDPWFIHEKFEDITPLIYEARLVNDGKPAWVADRIARDVKPGAKIAVLGMSFKANIDDTRESPSVLFANILRDRGYTVIACEPYIQGNVAGYENHSLEEAMALCDYAVITLQHNVFKENKPIIASKPYYDCVGLMET
;
A
#
# COMPACT_ATOMS: atom_id res chain seq x y z
N MET A 1 22.13 -22.75 -12.49
CA MET A 1 21.03 -21.75 -12.46
C MET A 1 20.91 -21.32 -11.01
N LYS A 2 20.75 -20.02 -10.71
CA LYS A 2 20.60 -19.59 -9.31
C LYS A 2 19.19 -19.89 -8.83
N LYS A 3 19.10 -20.34 -7.58
CA LYS A 3 17.85 -20.59 -6.87
C LYS A 3 17.51 -19.37 -6.01
N ILE A 4 16.26 -18.92 -6.07
CA ILE A 4 15.74 -17.79 -5.29
C ILE A 4 14.59 -18.29 -4.42
N GLU A 5 14.58 -17.94 -3.15
CA GLU A 5 13.45 -18.16 -2.27
C GLU A 5 12.79 -16.82 -1.91
N ILE A 6 11.49 -16.73 -2.14
CA ILE A 6 10.68 -15.56 -1.83
C ILE A 6 9.90 -15.82 -0.53
N MET A 7 10.22 -15.08 0.52
CA MET A 7 9.59 -15.21 1.84
C MET A 7 8.32 -14.36 1.89
N GLY A 8 7.16 -15.02 1.84
CA GLY A 8 5.83 -14.43 1.76
C GLY A 8 5.29 -14.39 0.34
N CYS A 9 4.13 -15.02 0.12
CA CYS A 9 3.47 -15.10 -1.19
C CYS A 9 2.23 -14.21 -1.26
N GLY A 10 2.28 -13.02 -0.65
CA GLY A 10 1.22 -12.01 -0.69
C GLY A 10 1.24 -11.15 -1.97
N TYR A 11 0.66 -9.93 -1.85
CA TYR A 11 0.52 -8.98 -2.97
C TYR A 11 1.85 -8.59 -3.64
N ILE A 12 2.96 -8.63 -2.92
CA ILE A 12 4.31 -8.34 -3.46
C ILE A 12 5.02 -9.63 -3.83
N GLY A 13 5.16 -10.55 -2.89
CA GLY A 13 6.01 -11.73 -3.09
C GLY A 13 5.52 -12.68 -4.19
N LEU A 14 4.22 -12.85 -4.41
CA LEU A 14 3.72 -13.73 -5.48
C LEU A 14 4.03 -13.16 -6.88
N PRO A 15 3.74 -11.90 -7.22
CA PRO A 15 4.17 -11.31 -8.49
C PRO A 15 5.69 -11.33 -8.66
N THR A 16 6.45 -11.08 -7.58
CA THR A 16 7.92 -11.17 -7.57
C THR A 16 8.37 -12.59 -7.93
N ALA A 17 7.85 -13.64 -7.28
CA ALA A 17 8.19 -15.04 -7.57
C ALA A 17 7.91 -15.41 -9.03
N ILE A 18 6.75 -15.05 -9.56
CA ILE A 18 6.36 -15.29 -10.94
C ILE A 18 7.33 -14.60 -11.90
N THR A 19 7.64 -13.32 -11.64
CA THR A 19 8.49 -12.50 -12.53
C THR A 19 9.93 -13.02 -12.56
N PHE A 20 10.51 -13.39 -11.41
CA PHE A 20 11.83 -14.00 -11.36
C PHE A 20 11.88 -15.36 -12.05
N THR A 21 10.81 -16.18 -11.93
CA THR A 21 10.71 -17.44 -12.66
C THR A 21 10.72 -17.24 -14.18
N LEU A 22 9.93 -16.27 -14.66
CA LEU A 22 9.88 -15.92 -16.09
C LEU A 22 11.19 -15.30 -16.59
N ALA A 23 11.96 -14.65 -15.72
CA ALA A 23 13.31 -14.18 -16.01
C ALA A 23 14.38 -15.28 -16.02
N GLY A 24 13.99 -16.55 -15.76
CA GLY A 24 14.84 -17.73 -15.94
C GLY A 24 15.53 -18.22 -14.66
N TYR A 25 15.10 -17.79 -13.48
CA TYR A 25 15.54 -18.33 -12.21
C TYR A 25 14.74 -19.57 -11.80
N GLU A 26 15.30 -20.41 -10.94
CA GLU A 26 14.56 -21.40 -10.17
C GLU A 26 14.03 -20.71 -8.92
N VAL A 27 12.73 -20.79 -8.66
CA VAL A 27 12.08 -20.03 -7.59
C VAL A 27 11.24 -20.93 -6.69
N CYS A 28 11.46 -20.82 -5.39
CA CYS A 28 10.55 -21.32 -4.36
C CYS A 28 9.83 -20.11 -3.73
N GLY A 29 8.50 -20.13 -3.71
CA GLY A 29 7.70 -19.20 -2.92
C GLY A 29 7.40 -19.82 -1.56
N PHE A 30 7.94 -19.26 -0.49
CA PHE A 30 7.66 -19.69 0.88
C PHE A 30 6.46 -18.93 1.46
N ASP A 31 5.51 -19.64 2.05
CA ASP A 31 4.43 -19.01 2.84
C ASP A 31 4.07 -19.87 4.04
N VAL A 32 3.90 -19.25 5.21
CA VAL A 32 3.58 -19.94 6.46
C VAL A 32 2.19 -20.58 6.47
N LYS A 33 1.32 -20.25 5.51
CA LYS A 33 -0.05 -20.75 5.39
C LYS A 33 -0.11 -21.95 4.44
N PRO A 34 -0.28 -23.17 4.92
CA PRO A 34 -0.32 -24.36 4.05
C PRO A 34 -1.43 -24.32 3.00
N GLU A 35 -2.56 -23.68 3.31
CA GLU A 35 -3.68 -23.52 2.37
C GLU A 35 -3.31 -22.58 1.19
N VAL A 36 -2.51 -21.53 1.43
CA VAL A 36 -1.97 -20.66 0.38
C VAL A 36 -1.03 -21.45 -0.52
N VAL A 37 -0.08 -22.18 0.09
CA VAL A 37 0.88 -23.03 -0.63
C VAL A 37 0.17 -24.07 -1.49
N ALA A 38 -0.81 -24.79 -0.94
CA ALA A 38 -1.56 -25.80 -1.69
C ALA A 38 -2.33 -25.18 -2.87
N ARG A 39 -2.95 -24.02 -2.68
CA ARG A 39 -3.65 -23.27 -3.73
C ARG A 39 -2.70 -22.85 -4.85
N LEU A 40 -1.55 -22.27 -4.49
CA LEU A 40 -0.55 -21.81 -5.47
C LEU A 40 0.07 -22.99 -6.24
N ASN A 41 0.39 -24.10 -5.59
CA ASN A 41 0.87 -25.31 -6.25
C ASN A 41 -0.18 -25.94 -7.19
N SER A 42 -1.48 -25.66 -6.98
CA SER A 42 -2.53 -26.04 -7.95
C SER A 42 -2.62 -25.09 -9.17
N GLY A 43 -1.74 -24.08 -9.26
CA GLY A 43 -1.71 -23.08 -10.32
C GLY A 43 -2.74 -21.95 -10.16
N LYS A 44 -3.40 -21.82 -8.99
CA LYS A 44 -4.44 -20.83 -8.74
C LYS A 44 -3.93 -19.71 -7.84
N ILE A 45 -3.99 -18.47 -8.29
CA ILE A 45 -3.66 -17.31 -7.49
C ILE A 45 -4.76 -17.00 -6.46
N HIS A 46 -4.42 -16.26 -5.40
CA HIS A 46 -5.36 -15.84 -4.33
C HIS A 46 -5.48 -14.32 -4.21
N ILE A 47 -4.83 -13.58 -5.09
CA ILE A 47 -4.91 -12.12 -5.19
C ILE A 47 -5.49 -11.72 -6.54
N VAL A 48 -6.15 -10.56 -6.61
CA VAL A 48 -6.72 -10.04 -7.86
C VAL A 48 -5.75 -9.03 -8.47
N GLU A 49 -5.19 -9.40 -9.63
CA GLU A 49 -4.27 -8.53 -10.37
C GLU A 49 -4.35 -8.87 -11.88
N PRO A 50 -4.50 -7.86 -12.76
CA PRO A 50 -4.58 -8.09 -14.19
C PRO A 50 -3.37 -8.87 -14.75
N GLY A 51 -3.63 -9.94 -15.52
CA GLY A 51 -2.60 -10.75 -16.16
C GLY A 51 -1.80 -11.67 -15.23
N LEU A 52 -2.02 -11.63 -13.91
CA LEU A 52 -1.23 -12.41 -12.96
C LEU A 52 -1.53 -13.92 -13.06
N GLN A 53 -2.79 -14.31 -13.29
CA GLN A 53 -3.15 -15.72 -13.44
C GLN A 53 -2.51 -16.33 -14.71
N GLU A 54 -2.49 -15.59 -15.79
CA GLU A 54 -1.82 -16.01 -17.05
C GLU A 54 -0.31 -16.13 -16.86
N ALA A 55 0.31 -15.15 -16.19
CA ALA A 55 1.73 -15.17 -15.86
C ALA A 55 2.07 -16.34 -14.91
N MET A 56 1.21 -16.64 -13.94
CA MET A 56 1.34 -17.81 -13.06
C MET A 56 1.34 -19.12 -13.86
N THR A 57 0.39 -19.27 -14.79
CA THR A 57 0.30 -20.45 -15.66
C THR A 57 1.57 -20.62 -16.49
N GLN A 58 2.10 -19.54 -17.06
CA GLN A 58 3.35 -19.55 -17.82
C GLN A 58 4.55 -19.91 -16.93
N ALA A 59 4.65 -19.34 -15.74
CA ALA A 59 5.74 -19.62 -14.81
C ALA A 59 5.73 -21.10 -14.36
N MET A 60 4.57 -21.64 -13.98
CA MET A 60 4.42 -23.06 -13.62
C MET A 60 4.79 -24.01 -14.77
N ALA A 61 4.41 -23.68 -16.00
CA ALA A 61 4.76 -24.46 -17.19
C ALA A 61 6.27 -24.57 -17.43
N THR A 62 7.08 -23.68 -16.87
CA THR A 62 8.55 -23.77 -16.95
C THR A 62 9.14 -24.89 -16.09
N GLY A 63 8.39 -25.42 -15.12
CA GLY A 63 8.88 -26.37 -14.11
C GLY A 63 9.88 -25.78 -13.10
N ARG A 64 10.07 -24.45 -13.10
CA ARG A 64 11.04 -23.75 -12.23
C ARG A 64 10.39 -23.01 -11.06
N LEU A 65 9.06 -23.04 -10.95
CA LEU A 65 8.31 -22.42 -9.85
C LEU A 65 7.61 -23.48 -9.03
N HIS A 66 7.80 -23.46 -7.73
CA HIS A 66 7.01 -24.22 -6.77
C HIS A 66 6.84 -23.43 -5.48
N PHE A 67 5.96 -23.89 -4.59
CA PHE A 67 5.67 -23.24 -3.32
C PHE A 67 5.82 -24.22 -2.17
N SER A 68 6.33 -23.74 -1.02
CA SER A 68 6.62 -24.54 0.17
C SER A 68 6.19 -23.82 1.44
N SER A 69 5.80 -24.56 2.46
CA SER A 69 5.63 -24.02 3.82
C SER A 69 6.83 -24.34 4.75
N VAL A 70 7.89 -24.88 4.17
CA VAL A 70 9.17 -25.13 4.83
C VAL A 70 10.23 -24.39 4.05
N PRO A 71 11.11 -23.62 4.71
CA PRO A 71 12.16 -22.88 4.01
C PRO A 71 13.17 -23.84 3.36
N GLU A 72 13.67 -23.47 2.18
CA GLU A 72 14.60 -24.29 1.41
C GLU A 72 15.92 -23.57 1.19
N PRO A 73 17.06 -24.28 1.12
CA PRO A 73 18.34 -23.66 0.75
C PRO A 73 18.26 -23.01 -0.63
N ALA A 74 18.71 -21.75 -0.74
CA ALA A 74 18.75 -20.98 -1.96
C ALA A 74 20.02 -20.12 -2.03
N ASP A 75 20.35 -19.60 -3.23
CA ASP A 75 21.43 -18.63 -3.42
C ASP A 75 21.03 -17.23 -2.95
N VAL A 76 19.74 -16.91 -3.11
CA VAL A 76 19.16 -15.60 -2.81
C VAL A 76 17.83 -15.78 -2.08
N PHE A 77 17.65 -15.05 -1.00
CA PHE A 77 16.40 -14.95 -0.24
C PHE A 77 15.85 -13.54 -0.37
N ILE A 78 14.55 -13.40 -0.68
CA ILE A 78 13.87 -12.11 -0.77
C ILE A 78 12.72 -12.08 0.23
N ILE A 79 12.82 -11.22 1.23
CA ILE A 79 11.78 -11.07 2.27
C ILE A 79 10.75 -10.04 1.77
N ALA A 80 9.55 -10.54 1.45
CA ALA A 80 8.43 -9.77 0.90
C ALA A 80 7.13 -9.97 1.71
N VAL A 81 7.26 -9.93 3.04
CA VAL A 81 6.16 -10.07 4.00
C VAL A 81 5.55 -8.72 4.33
N GLN A 82 4.33 -8.74 4.89
CA GLN A 82 3.64 -7.52 5.32
C GLN A 82 4.37 -6.82 6.49
N THR A 83 4.26 -5.50 6.54
CA THR A 83 4.80 -4.62 7.59
C THR A 83 3.72 -3.63 8.04
N PRO A 84 2.67 -4.09 8.77
CA PRO A 84 1.64 -3.20 9.30
C PRO A 84 2.18 -2.36 10.45
N TYR A 85 1.41 -1.38 10.88
CA TYR A 85 1.61 -0.76 12.19
C TYR A 85 0.75 -1.48 13.26
N ARG A 86 1.07 -1.25 14.51
CA ARG A 86 0.25 -1.58 15.68
C ARG A 86 0.13 -0.37 16.60
N GLU A 87 -0.98 -0.25 17.30
CA GLU A 87 -1.11 0.74 18.36
C GLU A 87 -0.52 0.21 19.66
N THR A 88 0.22 1.06 20.36
CA THR A 88 0.73 0.77 21.72
C THR A 88 -0.31 1.14 22.75
N GLU A 89 -0.09 0.76 24.05
CA GLU A 89 -0.92 1.19 25.18
C GLU A 89 -0.95 2.73 25.36
N GLU A 90 0.09 3.41 24.89
CA GLU A 90 0.18 4.89 24.87
C GLU A 90 -0.52 5.50 23.65
N HIS A 91 -1.29 4.72 22.88
CA HIS A 91 -1.94 5.12 21.63
C HIS A 91 -0.99 5.62 20.54
N LYS A 92 0.27 5.20 20.58
CA LYS A 92 1.25 5.47 19.53
C LYS A 92 1.18 4.39 18.45
N ARG A 93 1.31 4.80 17.20
CA ARG A 93 1.43 3.89 16.07
C ARG A 93 2.90 3.58 15.82
N VAL A 94 3.25 2.30 15.95
CA VAL A 94 4.61 1.81 15.73
C VAL A 94 4.60 0.65 14.73
N SER A 95 5.71 0.46 14.04
CA SER A 95 5.87 -0.61 13.06
C SER A 95 5.73 -2.00 13.71
N ASP A 96 5.07 -2.92 13.05
CA ASP A 96 5.01 -4.32 13.46
C ASP A 96 5.99 -5.15 12.60
N MET A 97 7.21 -5.24 13.07
CA MET A 97 8.29 -5.95 12.38
C MET A 97 8.33 -7.46 12.66
N ARG A 98 7.39 -8.02 13.45
CA ARG A 98 7.38 -9.45 13.81
C ARG A 98 7.37 -10.37 12.59
N PHE A 99 6.69 -9.99 11.51
CA PHE A 99 6.65 -10.79 10.28
C PHE A 99 8.01 -10.82 9.57
N VAL A 100 8.69 -9.66 9.49
CA VAL A 100 10.05 -9.56 8.92
C VAL A 100 11.04 -10.34 9.79
N GLU A 101 10.98 -10.18 11.11
CA GLU A 101 11.86 -10.91 12.01
C GLU A 101 11.63 -12.44 11.97
N SER A 102 10.35 -12.87 11.82
CA SER A 102 10.03 -14.29 11.65
C SER A 102 10.61 -14.82 10.32
N ALA A 103 10.41 -14.10 9.21
CA ALA A 103 10.97 -14.48 7.92
C ALA A 103 12.51 -14.51 7.95
N ALA A 104 13.15 -13.56 8.64
CA ALA A 104 14.61 -13.56 8.81
C ALA A 104 15.10 -14.79 9.60
N ARG A 105 14.34 -15.28 10.58
CA ARG A 105 14.67 -16.54 11.31
C ARG A 105 14.56 -17.75 10.41
N GLU A 106 13.51 -17.83 9.58
CA GLU A 106 13.36 -18.92 8.61
C GLU A 106 14.52 -18.89 7.60
N VAL A 107 14.89 -17.72 7.07
CA VAL A 107 16.08 -17.55 6.21
C VAL A 107 17.34 -18.03 6.93
N GLY A 108 17.55 -17.60 8.17
CA GLY A 108 18.73 -17.99 8.96
C GLY A 108 18.87 -19.49 9.18
N SER A 109 17.75 -20.24 9.18
CA SER A 109 17.75 -21.71 9.39
C SER A 109 18.34 -22.48 8.21
N VAL A 110 18.36 -21.88 7.00
CA VAL A 110 18.77 -22.56 5.74
C VAL A 110 19.85 -21.81 4.95
N LEU A 111 20.14 -20.55 5.31
CA LEU A 111 21.12 -19.71 4.63
C LEU A 111 22.54 -20.26 4.84
N ARG A 112 23.38 -20.11 3.82
CA ARG A 112 24.79 -20.55 3.79
C ARG A 112 25.73 -19.41 3.47
N GLU A 113 27.01 -19.60 3.70
CA GLU A 113 28.06 -18.65 3.28
C GLU A 113 27.93 -18.29 1.79
N GLY A 114 28.13 -17.02 1.48
CA GLY A 114 28.02 -16.48 0.12
C GLY A 114 26.59 -16.24 -0.39
N ASN A 115 25.55 -16.60 0.37
CA ASN A 115 24.18 -16.30 -0.01
C ASN A 115 23.84 -14.82 0.19
N LEU A 116 22.80 -14.35 -0.50
CA LEU A 116 22.26 -13.00 -0.39
C LEU A 116 20.86 -13.03 0.25
N CYS A 117 20.64 -12.20 1.26
CA CYS A 117 19.32 -11.91 1.82
C CYS A 117 18.91 -10.47 1.47
N VAL A 118 17.81 -10.31 0.75
CA VAL A 118 17.24 -9.01 0.36
C VAL A 118 15.99 -8.74 1.18
N LEU A 119 15.94 -7.61 1.86
CA LEU A 119 14.70 -7.10 2.46
C LEU A 119 13.97 -6.25 1.41
N GLU A 120 12.86 -6.75 0.86
CA GLU A 120 12.01 -6.03 -0.09
C GLU A 120 10.83 -5.33 0.61
N SER A 121 10.40 -5.84 1.76
CA SER A 121 9.35 -5.22 2.58
C SER A 121 9.72 -3.81 3.01
N THR A 122 8.80 -2.86 2.84
CA THR A 122 8.96 -1.50 3.37
C THR A 122 9.13 -1.54 4.89
N SER A 123 10.15 -0.89 5.41
CA SER A 123 10.56 -1.08 6.80
C SER A 123 11.15 0.20 7.40
N PRO A 124 11.11 0.38 8.73
CA PRO A 124 11.78 1.49 9.41
C PRO A 124 13.29 1.49 9.17
N PRO A 125 13.95 2.66 9.24
CA PRO A 125 15.40 2.76 9.09
C PRO A 125 16.17 1.86 10.06
N GLY A 126 17.12 1.08 9.53
CA GLY A 126 17.92 0.10 10.27
C GLY A 126 17.38 -1.33 10.25
N SER A 127 16.25 -1.58 9.57
CA SER A 127 15.63 -2.92 9.51
C SER A 127 16.48 -3.94 8.77
N THR A 128 17.19 -3.54 7.71
CA THR A 128 18.10 -4.42 6.97
C THR A 128 19.23 -4.94 7.87
N ARG A 129 19.77 -4.08 8.73
CA ARG A 129 20.78 -4.46 9.73
C ARG A 129 20.21 -5.39 10.79
N ARG A 130 18.95 -5.18 11.18
CA ARG A 130 18.26 -6.09 12.11
C ARG A 130 18.04 -7.46 11.49
N VAL A 131 17.68 -7.54 10.20
CA VAL A 131 17.58 -8.80 9.45
C VAL A 131 18.93 -9.50 9.41
N GLU A 132 20.02 -8.79 9.08
CA GLU A 132 21.39 -9.35 9.09
C GLU A 132 21.76 -9.94 10.46
N GLN A 133 21.46 -9.23 11.53
CA GLN A 133 21.69 -9.68 12.89
C GLN A 133 20.92 -10.98 13.20
N ILE A 134 19.62 -11.03 12.89
CA ILE A 134 18.77 -12.20 13.14
C ILE A 134 19.26 -13.42 12.35
N VAL A 135 19.58 -13.20 11.05
CA VAL A 135 20.10 -14.26 10.18
C VAL A 135 21.42 -14.81 10.74
N SER A 136 22.33 -13.93 11.19
CA SER A 136 23.60 -14.32 11.85
C SER A 136 23.37 -15.10 13.14
N GLU A 137 22.48 -14.62 14.01
CA GLU A 137 22.13 -15.29 15.27
C GLU A 137 21.58 -16.71 15.05
N VAL A 138 20.73 -16.90 14.05
CA VAL A 138 20.07 -18.19 13.79
C VAL A 138 20.98 -19.15 13.03
N SER A 139 21.68 -18.67 12.01
CA SER A 139 22.58 -19.51 11.20
C SER A 139 23.89 -19.85 11.89
N GLY A 140 24.29 -19.06 12.88
CA GLY A 140 25.63 -19.13 13.50
C GLY A 140 26.75 -18.60 12.61
N LEU A 141 26.43 -18.03 11.47
CA LEU A 141 27.40 -17.46 10.51
C LEU A 141 27.76 -16.03 10.91
N ALA A 142 29.02 -15.66 10.72
CA ALA A 142 29.46 -14.28 10.88
C ALA A 142 28.82 -13.38 9.78
N PRO A 143 28.39 -12.14 10.09
CA PRO A 143 27.71 -11.25 9.12
C PRO A 143 28.52 -11.02 7.82
N GLU A 144 29.85 -11.12 7.88
CA GLU A 144 30.73 -10.92 6.75
C GLU A 144 30.73 -12.09 5.75
N THR A 145 30.21 -13.26 6.14
CA THR A 145 30.22 -14.48 5.33
C THR A 145 29.04 -14.60 4.39
N PHE A 146 27.98 -13.82 4.61
CA PHE A 146 26.83 -13.72 3.72
C PHE A 146 26.52 -12.26 3.39
N MET A 147 25.62 -12.01 2.45
CA MET A 147 25.30 -10.67 1.95
C MET A 147 23.89 -10.25 2.36
N THR A 148 23.72 -8.96 2.68
CA THR A 148 22.40 -8.37 2.91
C THR A 148 22.23 -7.10 2.08
N ALA A 149 21.01 -6.87 1.57
CA ALA A 149 20.65 -5.66 0.87
C ALA A 149 19.18 -5.29 1.13
N HIS A 150 18.84 -4.02 0.92
CA HIS A 150 17.47 -3.53 0.86
C HIS A 150 17.11 -3.18 -0.57
N CYS A 151 15.95 -3.64 -1.03
CA CYS A 151 15.44 -3.31 -2.37
C CYS A 151 13.93 -3.07 -2.29
N PRO A 152 13.47 -1.90 -1.81
CA PRO A 152 12.05 -1.66 -1.55
C PRO A 152 11.21 -1.71 -2.81
N GLU A 153 10.02 -2.30 -2.71
CA GLU A 153 9.09 -2.37 -3.82
C GLU A 153 8.30 -1.06 -3.98
N ARG A 154 8.06 -0.68 -5.26
CA ARG A 154 7.44 0.60 -5.64
C ARG A 154 6.25 0.42 -6.58
N ILE A 155 5.71 -0.81 -6.68
CA ILE A 155 4.60 -1.14 -7.56
C ILE A 155 3.24 -0.72 -6.98
N ILE A 156 2.28 -0.56 -7.88
CA ILE A 156 0.89 -0.22 -7.55
C ILE A 156 -0.03 -1.36 -8.01
N PRO A 157 -1.01 -1.79 -7.17
CA PRO A 157 -2.04 -2.73 -7.60
C PRO A 157 -2.74 -2.29 -8.90
N GLY A 158 -2.98 -3.25 -9.78
CA GLY A 158 -3.55 -3.06 -11.12
C GLY A 158 -2.50 -2.94 -12.23
N ARG A 159 -1.19 -2.79 -11.90
CA ARG A 159 -0.09 -2.67 -12.86
C ARG A 159 1.19 -3.40 -12.41
N MET A 160 1.09 -4.29 -11.45
CA MET A 160 2.25 -4.89 -10.77
C MET A 160 3.25 -5.53 -11.74
N LEU A 161 2.80 -6.39 -12.65
CA LEU A 161 3.68 -7.09 -13.59
C LEU A 161 4.39 -6.15 -14.57
N ILE A 162 3.80 -5.01 -14.88
CA ILE A 162 4.39 -3.98 -15.74
C ILE A 162 5.45 -3.21 -14.92
N GLU A 163 5.06 -2.74 -13.75
CA GLU A 163 5.91 -1.88 -12.93
C GLU A 163 7.11 -2.61 -12.32
N LEU A 164 7.01 -3.92 -12.05
CA LEU A 164 8.16 -4.75 -11.68
C LEU A 164 9.28 -4.71 -12.72
N ARG A 165 8.96 -4.50 -14.00
CA ARG A 165 9.91 -4.48 -15.12
C ARG A 165 10.32 -3.08 -15.54
N GLU A 166 9.47 -2.08 -15.31
CA GLU A 166 9.62 -0.73 -15.89
C GLU A 166 10.05 0.32 -14.86
N ASN A 167 9.72 0.15 -13.57
CA ASN A 167 10.09 1.12 -12.55
C ASN A 167 11.58 1.08 -12.23
N ASP A 168 12.16 2.26 -12.00
CA ASP A 168 13.49 2.38 -11.41
C ASP A 168 13.51 1.69 -10.04
N ARG A 169 14.61 1.01 -9.74
CA ARG A 169 14.86 0.39 -8.44
C ARG A 169 15.98 1.05 -7.69
N ILE A 170 15.87 1.06 -6.37
CA ILE A 170 16.95 1.45 -5.47
C ILE A 170 17.38 0.21 -4.72
N ILE A 171 18.67 -0.08 -4.74
CA ILE A 171 19.26 -1.20 -3.99
C ILE A 171 20.32 -0.63 -3.06
N GLY A 172 20.14 -0.87 -1.78
CA GLY A 172 21.08 -0.39 -0.75
C GLY A 172 21.71 -1.51 0.06
N SER A 173 22.98 -1.37 0.36
CA SER A 173 23.69 -2.24 1.27
C SER A 173 24.85 -1.50 1.92
N ARG A 174 25.21 -1.87 3.16
CA ARG A 174 26.46 -1.41 3.80
C ARG A 174 27.71 -1.86 3.05
N ARG A 175 27.59 -2.96 2.29
CA ARG A 175 28.69 -3.55 1.52
C ARG A 175 28.41 -3.39 0.04
N PRO A 176 29.24 -2.61 -0.69
CA PRO A 176 29.04 -2.37 -2.11
C PRO A 176 28.94 -3.65 -2.94
N GLU A 177 29.70 -4.69 -2.59
CA GLU A 177 29.68 -5.99 -3.27
C GLU A 177 28.32 -6.69 -3.14
N ALA A 178 27.63 -6.53 -2.01
CA ALA A 178 26.28 -7.08 -1.80
C ALA A 178 25.24 -6.31 -2.65
N ALA A 179 25.39 -5.00 -2.75
CA ALA A 179 24.52 -4.19 -3.61
C ALA A 179 24.72 -4.53 -5.10
N GLU A 180 25.96 -4.70 -5.56
CA GLU A 180 26.26 -5.12 -6.93
C GLU A 180 25.75 -6.54 -7.22
N TYR A 181 25.86 -7.47 -6.26
CA TYR A 181 25.31 -8.81 -6.42
C TYR A 181 23.79 -8.78 -6.51
N ALA A 182 23.11 -8.04 -5.63
CA ALA A 182 21.67 -7.84 -5.71
C ALA A 182 21.26 -7.21 -7.06
N LYS A 183 21.98 -6.17 -7.53
CA LYS A 183 21.75 -5.56 -8.84
C LYS A 183 21.81 -6.59 -9.96
N ALA A 184 22.83 -7.42 -10.01
CA ALA A 184 22.97 -8.47 -11.04
C ALA A 184 21.81 -9.48 -11.05
N ILE A 185 21.14 -9.70 -9.89
CA ILE A 185 19.94 -10.52 -9.80
C ILE A 185 18.73 -9.78 -10.37
N TYR A 186 18.52 -8.52 -9.98
CA TYR A 186 17.36 -7.73 -10.39
C TYR A 186 17.42 -7.24 -11.85
N GLU A 187 18.60 -7.08 -12.45
CA GLU A 187 18.78 -6.65 -13.86
C GLU A 187 18.09 -7.59 -14.88
N LYS A 188 17.89 -8.86 -14.54
CA LYS A 188 17.14 -9.77 -15.42
C LYS A 188 15.62 -9.54 -15.36
N VAL A 189 15.14 -8.89 -14.32
CA VAL A 189 13.72 -8.57 -14.12
C VAL A 189 13.42 -7.15 -14.56
N VAL A 190 14.24 -6.19 -14.12
CA VAL A 190 14.09 -4.76 -14.46
C VAL A 190 14.65 -4.53 -15.87
N THR A 191 13.75 -4.55 -16.85
CA THR A 191 14.14 -4.51 -18.27
C THR A 191 14.08 -3.12 -18.90
N LYS A 192 13.37 -2.18 -18.27
CA LYS A 192 13.22 -0.79 -18.75
C LYS A 192 13.62 0.25 -17.70
N GLY A 193 13.48 -0.07 -16.42
CA GLY A 193 13.90 0.81 -15.33
C GLY A 193 15.41 0.83 -15.13
N THR A 194 15.87 1.80 -14.36
CA THR A 194 17.27 1.94 -13.95
C THR A 194 17.44 1.44 -12.53
N ILE A 195 18.50 0.67 -12.26
CA ILE A 195 18.85 0.26 -10.90
C ILE A 195 19.94 1.20 -10.37
N ARG A 196 19.63 1.86 -9.25
CA ARG A 196 20.54 2.80 -8.56
C ARG A 196 21.01 2.16 -7.26
N LEU A 197 22.33 2.23 -7.03
CA LEU A 197 22.95 1.67 -5.82
C LEU A 197 23.21 2.76 -4.78
N THR A 198 23.03 2.40 -3.51
CA THR A 198 23.31 3.25 -2.36
C THR A 198 23.59 2.40 -1.11
N ASP A 199 23.66 3.01 0.06
CA ASP A 199 23.69 2.30 1.34
C ASP A 199 22.28 1.85 1.80
N ASP A 200 22.23 0.94 2.77
CA ASP A 200 21.01 0.35 3.29
C ASP A 200 20.05 1.39 3.88
N LEU A 201 20.53 2.32 4.70
CA LEU A 201 19.70 3.34 5.34
C LEU A 201 19.09 4.31 4.31
N THR A 202 19.88 4.73 3.33
CA THR A 202 19.40 5.59 2.25
C THR A 202 18.31 4.89 1.44
N ALA A 203 18.46 3.59 1.13
CA ALA A 203 17.45 2.84 0.39
C ALA A 203 16.15 2.70 1.19
N GLU A 204 16.22 2.38 2.47
CA GLU A 204 15.07 2.33 3.38
C GLU A 204 14.35 3.67 3.43
N MET A 205 15.10 4.76 3.64
CA MET A 205 14.54 6.11 3.71
C MET A 205 13.94 6.60 2.39
N CYS A 206 14.49 6.22 1.23
CA CYS A 206 13.92 6.61 -0.06
C CYS A 206 12.46 6.20 -0.18
N LYS A 207 12.15 4.95 0.12
CA LYS A 207 10.77 4.44 0.04
C LYS A 207 9.84 5.17 1.02
N LEU A 208 10.26 5.34 2.25
CA LEU A 208 9.47 6.04 3.27
C LEU A 208 9.27 7.52 2.89
N THR A 209 10.30 8.17 2.34
CA THR A 209 10.23 9.56 1.88
C THR A 209 9.20 9.75 0.77
N GLU A 210 9.13 8.84 -0.21
CA GLU A 210 8.17 8.91 -1.31
C GLU A 210 6.71 8.89 -0.80
N ASN A 211 6.39 7.99 0.11
CA ASN A 211 5.04 7.88 0.65
C ASN A 211 4.73 9.02 1.63
N THR A 212 5.69 9.42 2.46
CA THR A 212 5.55 10.56 3.38
C THR A 212 5.37 11.88 2.62
N PHE A 213 6.10 12.10 1.52
CA PHE A 213 5.90 13.26 0.66
C PHE A 213 4.46 13.33 0.12
N ARG A 214 3.91 12.20 -0.32
CA ARG A 214 2.52 12.14 -0.81
C ARG A 214 1.53 12.41 0.32
N ASP A 215 1.74 11.83 1.49
CA ASP A 215 0.90 12.04 2.67
C ASP A 215 0.84 13.50 3.11
N LEU A 216 2.01 14.16 3.20
CA LEU A 216 2.13 15.59 3.51
C LEU A 216 1.38 16.46 2.50
N ASN A 217 1.52 16.18 1.19
CA ASN A 217 0.83 16.94 0.15
C ASN A 217 -0.68 16.74 0.18
N ILE A 218 -1.16 15.55 0.52
CA ILE A 218 -2.60 15.30 0.69
C ILE A 218 -3.10 16.00 1.97
N ALA A 219 -2.32 15.99 3.06
CA ALA A 219 -2.68 16.73 4.27
C ALA A 219 -2.82 18.23 4.01
N TYR A 220 -1.88 18.81 3.27
CA TYR A 220 -1.97 20.20 2.83
C TYR A 220 -3.23 20.47 1.99
N ALA A 221 -3.53 19.63 1.00
CA ALA A 221 -4.76 19.75 0.21
C ALA A 221 -6.02 19.62 1.08
N ASN A 222 -6.00 18.72 2.06
CA ASN A 222 -7.10 18.55 3.02
C ASN A 222 -7.28 19.77 3.91
N GLU A 223 -6.21 20.43 4.35
CA GLU A 223 -6.30 21.73 5.08
C GLU A 223 -6.84 22.83 4.17
N LEU A 224 -6.34 22.96 2.92
CA LEU A 224 -6.88 23.92 1.95
C LEU A 224 -8.39 23.74 1.75
N SER A 225 -8.88 22.49 1.70
CA SER A 225 -10.31 22.26 1.59
C SER A 225 -11.12 22.80 2.77
N LYS A 226 -10.54 22.75 3.99
CA LYS A 226 -11.17 23.33 5.19
C LYS A 226 -11.17 24.87 5.16
N VAL A 227 -10.10 25.46 4.65
CA VAL A 227 -9.99 26.92 4.45
C VAL A 227 -10.98 27.38 3.40
N CYS A 228 -11.06 26.70 2.26
CA CYS A 228 -11.98 27.02 1.17
C CYS A 228 -13.45 26.91 1.59
N ASP A 229 -13.81 25.89 2.37
CA ASP A 229 -15.17 25.78 2.97
C ASP A 229 -15.54 27.00 3.79
N ARG A 230 -14.61 27.52 4.62
CA ARG A 230 -14.85 28.75 5.40
C ARG A 230 -14.93 30.03 4.57
N LEU A 231 -14.20 30.09 3.46
CA LEU A 231 -14.19 31.22 2.55
C LEU A 231 -15.36 31.19 1.54
N GLY A 232 -16.03 30.05 1.40
CA GLY A 232 -17.08 29.85 0.41
C GLY A 232 -16.54 29.79 -1.02
N ILE A 233 -15.30 29.29 -1.22
CA ILE A 233 -14.67 29.12 -2.53
C ILE A 233 -14.42 27.64 -2.82
N ASP A 234 -14.33 27.31 -4.11
CA ASP A 234 -14.06 25.96 -4.57
C ASP A 234 -12.56 25.61 -4.44
N VAL A 235 -12.25 24.55 -3.66
CA VAL A 235 -10.88 24.07 -3.45
C VAL A 235 -10.28 23.44 -4.71
N PHE A 236 -11.08 22.79 -5.54
CA PHE A 236 -10.58 22.14 -6.76
C PHE A 236 -10.15 23.17 -7.78
N LYS A 237 -10.96 24.25 -7.93
CA LYS A 237 -10.60 25.41 -8.77
C LYS A 237 -9.37 26.13 -8.24
N LEU A 238 -9.25 26.31 -6.92
CA LEU A 238 -8.06 26.88 -6.29
C LEU A 238 -6.82 26.06 -6.65
N ILE A 239 -6.88 24.72 -6.47
CA ILE A 239 -5.76 23.82 -6.73
C ILE A 239 -5.40 23.80 -8.23
N GLU A 240 -6.37 23.75 -9.13
CA GLU A 240 -6.15 23.86 -10.58
C GLU A 240 -5.33 25.10 -10.92
N LEU A 241 -5.76 26.27 -10.42
CA LEU A 241 -5.08 27.54 -10.66
C LEU A 241 -3.70 27.63 -10.01
N ALA A 242 -3.55 27.12 -8.78
CA ALA A 242 -2.26 27.10 -8.10
C ALA A 242 -1.25 26.22 -8.83
N ASN A 243 -1.69 25.08 -9.37
CA ASN A 243 -0.87 24.16 -10.14
C ASN A 243 -0.47 24.68 -11.54
N CYS A 244 -1.02 25.81 -12.00
CA CYS A 244 -0.50 26.52 -13.18
C CYS A 244 0.92 27.08 -12.92
N HIS A 245 1.32 27.24 -11.65
CA HIS A 245 2.68 27.66 -11.31
C HIS A 245 3.67 26.50 -11.51
N PRO A 246 4.77 26.65 -12.27
CA PRO A 246 5.63 25.56 -12.70
C PRO A 246 6.36 24.80 -11.59
N ARG A 247 6.37 25.32 -10.38
CA ARG A 247 6.99 24.68 -9.19
C ARG A 247 5.97 24.22 -8.15
N VAL A 248 4.70 24.19 -8.50
CA VAL A 248 3.60 23.82 -7.58
C VAL A 248 2.85 22.61 -8.13
N ASN A 249 2.63 21.62 -7.29
CA ASN A 249 1.85 20.41 -7.61
C ASN A 249 1.10 19.96 -6.35
N VAL A 250 0.05 20.70 -6.01
CA VAL A 250 -0.83 20.37 -4.88
C VAL A 250 -1.70 19.18 -5.27
N HIS A 251 -1.77 18.19 -4.40
CA HIS A 251 -2.62 17.00 -4.61
C HIS A 251 -4.11 17.35 -4.41
N THR A 252 -4.98 16.43 -4.82
CA THR A 252 -6.41 16.54 -4.62
C THR A 252 -6.77 16.19 -3.17
N PRO A 253 -7.62 16.97 -2.48
CA PRO A 253 -8.14 16.62 -1.18
C PRO A 253 -9.10 15.42 -1.27
N GLY A 254 -9.44 14.83 -0.11
CA GLY A 254 -10.38 13.74 -0.03
C GLY A 254 -11.03 13.63 1.34
N VAL A 255 -11.63 12.48 1.64
CA VAL A 255 -12.21 12.18 2.95
C VAL A 255 -11.16 11.78 4.00
N GLY A 256 -9.90 11.62 3.58
CA GLY A 256 -8.75 11.19 4.38
C GLY A 256 -7.77 10.38 3.55
N VAL A 257 -6.79 9.77 4.20
CA VAL A 257 -5.79 8.90 3.56
C VAL A 257 -5.85 7.52 4.20
N GLY A 258 -6.12 6.51 3.38
CA GLY A 258 -6.20 5.11 3.79
C GLY A 258 -5.21 4.21 3.05
N GLY A 259 -5.42 2.90 3.23
CA GLY A 259 -4.57 1.86 2.67
C GLY A 259 -3.33 1.56 3.51
N HIS A 260 -2.55 0.58 3.04
CA HIS A 260 -1.46 -0.02 3.81
C HIS A 260 -0.08 0.62 3.63
N CYS A 261 0.02 1.70 2.83
CA CYS A 261 1.31 2.32 2.52
C CYS A 261 1.33 3.78 2.97
N ILE A 262 0.60 4.69 2.28
CA ILE A 262 0.67 6.14 2.55
C ILE A 262 0.23 6.48 3.98
N ALA A 263 -0.76 5.77 4.52
CA ALA A 263 -1.22 5.97 5.89
C ALA A 263 -0.29 5.37 6.96
N VAL A 264 0.67 4.52 6.57
CA VAL A 264 1.52 3.72 7.46
C VAL A 264 2.97 4.21 7.48
N ASP A 265 3.58 4.36 6.31
CA ASP A 265 5.03 4.63 6.19
C ASP A 265 5.51 5.91 6.90
N PRO A 266 4.72 7.01 6.99
CA PRO A 266 5.13 8.18 7.77
C PRO A 266 5.38 7.87 9.26
N TRP A 267 4.62 6.92 9.82
CA TRP A 267 4.82 6.49 11.21
C TRP A 267 6.15 5.78 11.40
N PHE A 268 6.67 5.07 10.39
CA PHE A 268 7.97 4.40 10.45
C PHE A 268 9.14 5.38 10.55
N ILE A 269 8.99 6.59 10.00
CA ILE A 269 9.95 7.68 10.21
C ILE A 269 9.73 8.29 11.60
N HIS A 270 8.48 8.61 11.93
CA HIS A 270 8.15 9.33 13.15
C HIS A 270 8.54 8.53 14.40
N GLU A 271 8.26 7.21 14.47
CA GLU A 271 8.61 6.37 15.63
C GLU A 271 10.10 6.36 15.99
N LYS A 272 10.97 6.62 15.00
CA LYS A 272 12.43 6.66 15.21
C LYS A 272 12.96 8.05 15.53
N PHE A 273 12.23 9.10 15.17
CA PHE A 273 12.68 10.49 15.21
C PHE A 273 11.56 11.43 15.70
N GLU A 274 10.84 11.05 16.77
CA GLU A 274 9.69 11.80 17.31
C GLU A 274 10.03 13.28 17.59
N ASP A 275 11.24 13.55 18.08
CA ASP A 275 11.72 14.87 18.49
C ASP A 275 11.96 15.85 17.33
N ILE A 276 12.17 15.34 16.10
CA ILE A 276 12.52 16.17 14.93
C ILE A 276 11.54 16.04 13.75
N THR A 277 10.43 15.34 13.92
CA THR A 277 9.44 15.08 12.84
C THR A 277 8.04 15.61 13.12
N PRO A 278 7.86 16.83 13.70
CA PRO A 278 6.54 17.34 14.01
C PRO A 278 5.66 17.52 12.77
N LEU A 279 6.23 17.92 11.62
CA LEU A 279 5.49 18.10 10.37
C LEU A 279 4.87 16.80 9.87
N ILE A 280 5.60 15.69 9.95
CA ILE A 280 5.11 14.36 9.55
C ILE A 280 3.95 13.93 10.45
N TYR A 281 4.11 14.12 11.77
CA TYR A 281 3.10 13.81 12.76
C TYR A 281 1.80 14.61 12.54
N GLU A 282 1.91 15.94 12.42
CA GLU A 282 0.75 16.81 12.21
C GLU A 282 0.02 16.51 10.89
N ALA A 283 0.76 16.22 9.82
CA ALA A 283 0.14 15.81 8.55
C ALA A 283 -0.70 14.54 8.70
N ARG A 284 -0.22 13.55 9.46
CA ARG A 284 -1.01 12.36 9.76
C ARG A 284 -2.26 12.69 10.55
N LEU A 285 -2.18 13.56 11.57
CA LEU A 285 -3.35 14.00 12.35
C LEU A 285 -4.37 14.74 11.47
N VAL A 286 -3.93 15.56 10.51
CA VAL A 286 -4.80 16.24 9.55
C VAL A 286 -5.55 15.21 8.69
N ASN A 287 -4.84 14.21 8.15
CA ASN A 287 -5.43 13.18 7.29
C ASN A 287 -6.35 12.23 8.06
N ASP A 288 -5.96 11.80 9.26
CA ASP A 288 -6.73 10.90 10.12
C ASP A 288 -7.98 11.61 10.69
N GLY A 289 -7.91 12.90 10.94
CA GLY A 289 -9.03 13.71 11.41
C GLY A 289 -10.00 14.17 10.32
N LYS A 290 -9.67 13.95 9.04
CA LYS A 290 -10.49 14.45 7.93
C LYS A 290 -11.88 13.80 7.84
N PRO A 291 -12.08 12.49 8.06
CA PRO A 291 -13.41 11.87 8.07
C PRO A 291 -14.35 12.53 9.07
N ALA A 292 -13.87 12.80 10.28
CA ALA A 292 -14.66 13.48 11.32
C ALA A 292 -15.03 14.91 10.92
N TRP A 293 -14.07 15.64 10.34
CA TRP A 293 -14.32 17.00 9.84
C TRP A 293 -15.37 17.01 8.72
N VAL A 294 -15.33 16.05 7.78
CA VAL A 294 -16.36 15.93 6.72
C VAL A 294 -17.72 15.66 7.34
N ALA A 295 -17.82 14.78 8.35
CA ALA A 295 -19.08 14.53 9.06
C ALA A 295 -19.60 15.78 9.78
N ASP A 296 -18.71 16.62 10.36
CA ASP A 296 -19.07 17.93 10.95
C ASP A 296 -19.59 18.90 9.88
N ARG A 297 -18.99 18.87 8.70
CA ARG A 297 -19.41 19.69 7.57
C ARG A 297 -20.80 19.30 7.08
N ILE A 298 -21.07 17.98 6.93
CA ILE A 298 -22.39 17.47 6.53
C ILE A 298 -23.47 17.81 7.55
N ALA A 299 -23.14 17.79 8.83
CA ALA A 299 -24.09 18.14 9.90
C ALA A 299 -24.62 19.59 9.83
N ARG A 300 -23.98 20.48 9.06
CA ARG A 300 -24.50 21.84 8.80
C ARG A 300 -25.60 21.84 7.75
N ASP A 301 -25.58 20.90 6.81
CA ASP A 301 -26.52 20.81 5.70
C ASP A 301 -27.69 19.87 6.03
N VAL A 302 -27.44 18.82 6.82
CA VAL A 302 -28.37 17.72 7.02
C VAL A 302 -28.52 17.37 8.52
N LYS A 303 -29.75 17.22 9.00
CA LYS A 303 -30.02 16.87 10.41
C LYS A 303 -29.87 15.37 10.66
N PRO A 304 -29.53 14.93 11.89
CA PRO A 304 -29.58 13.54 12.31
C PRO A 304 -30.94 12.89 11.96
N GLY A 305 -30.92 11.60 11.61
CA GLY A 305 -32.06 10.87 11.12
C GLY A 305 -32.20 10.83 9.60
N ALA A 306 -31.50 11.71 8.86
CA ALA A 306 -31.49 11.67 7.41
C ALA A 306 -30.71 10.45 6.86
N LYS A 307 -31.06 10.04 5.64
CA LYS A 307 -30.42 8.96 4.90
C LYS A 307 -29.29 9.55 4.02
N ILE A 308 -28.05 9.17 4.29
CA ILE A 308 -26.88 9.67 3.58
C ILE A 308 -26.27 8.56 2.73
N ALA A 309 -26.23 8.75 1.41
CA ALA A 309 -25.48 7.88 0.52
C ALA A 309 -23.98 8.19 0.62
N VAL A 310 -23.17 7.17 0.92
CA VAL A 310 -21.70 7.25 0.87
C VAL A 310 -21.24 6.58 -0.42
N LEU A 311 -20.82 7.40 -1.38
CA LEU A 311 -20.43 6.97 -2.72
C LEU A 311 -18.93 6.66 -2.77
N GLY A 312 -18.58 5.38 -2.62
CA GLY A 312 -17.23 4.83 -2.53
C GLY A 312 -16.84 4.47 -1.09
N MET A 313 -16.61 3.18 -0.85
CA MET A 313 -16.26 2.64 0.46
C MET A 313 -14.85 2.04 0.50
N SER A 314 -14.21 1.81 -0.65
CA SER A 314 -12.84 1.34 -0.76
C SER A 314 -11.84 2.42 -0.35
N PHE A 315 -10.58 2.06 -0.09
CA PHE A 315 -9.57 3.07 0.25
C PHE A 315 -9.04 3.82 -0.98
N LYS A 316 -9.28 3.32 -2.18
CA LYS A 316 -8.87 3.89 -3.46
C LYS A 316 -9.93 3.61 -4.53
N ALA A 317 -10.04 4.51 -5.52
CA ALA A 317 -10.98 4.34 -6.63
C ALA A 317 -10.66 3.10 -7.49
N ASN A 318 -11.72 2.43 -7.97
CA ASN A 318 -11.70 1.30 -8.92
C ASN A 318 -11.03 0.03 -8.38
N ILE A 319 -11.10 -0.20 -7.07
CA ILE A 319 -10.66 -1.44 -6.40
C ILE A 319 -11.72 -1.90 -5.39
N ASP A 320 -11.59 -3.14 -4.92
CA ASP A 320 -12.50 -3.81 -3.99
C ASP A 320 -11.95 -3.91 -2.54
N ASP A 321 -10.97 -3.09 -2.17
CA ASP A 321 -10.30 -3.15 -0.87
C ASP A 321 -10.76 -2.02 0.06
N THR A 322 -11.44 -2.40 1.17
CA THR A 322 -11.94 -1.47 2.19
C THR A 322 -11.08 -1.36 3.43
N ARG A 323 -9.94 -2.06 3.47
CA ARG A 323 -9.06 -2.05 4.65
C ARG A 323 -8.47 -0.67 4.87
N GLU A 324 -8.51 -0.21 6.13
CA GLU A 324 -8.06 1.15 6.51
C GLU A 324 -8.70 2.26 5.64
N SER A 325 -9.93 2.05 5.15
CA SER A 325 -10.60 3.05 4.33
C SER A 325 -11.12 4.22 5.17
N PRO A 326 -10.73 5.46 4.86
CA PRO A 326 -11.27 6.65 5.51
C PRO A 326 -12.76 6.86 5.20
N SER A 327 -13.26 6.32 4.07
CA SER A 327 -14.68 6.34 3.73
C SER A 327 -15.50 5.44 4.66
N VAL A 328 -14.97 4.27 5.04
CA VAL A 328 -15.59 3.39 6.05
C VAL A 328 -15.60 4.08 7.41
N LEU A 329 -14.49 4.70 7.82
CA LEU A 329 -14.43 5.46 9.07
C LEU A 329 -15.47 6.60 9.07
N PHE A 330 -15.58 7.35 7.97
CA PHE A 330 -16.58 8.40 7.78
C PHE A 330 -18.01 7.84 7.91
N ALA A 331 -18.31 6.71 7.25
CA ALA A 331 -19.61 6.06 7.34
C ALA A 331 -19.95 5.65 8.78
N ASN A 332 -19.00 5.09 9.52
CA ASN A 332 -19.16 4.75 10.93
C ASN A 332 -19.44 6.00 11.78
N ILE A 333 -18.71 7.09 11.58
CA ILE A 333 -18.94 8.35 12.28
C ILE A 333 -20.35 8.89 12.01
N LEU A 334 -20.85 8.82 10.77
CA LEU A 334 -22.21 9.23 10.43
C LEU A 334 -23.24 8.37 11.17
N ARG A 335 -23.09 7.03 11.14
CA ARG A 335 -23.97 6.11 11.87
C ARG A 335 -24.02 6.42 13.37
N ASP A 336 -22.85 6.62 13.98
CA ASP A 336 -22.73 6.88 15.42
C ASP A 336 -23.32 8.24 15.81
N ARG A 337 -23.45 9.18 14.85
CA ARG A 337 -24.16 10.46 14.99
C ARG A 337 -25.67 10.38 14.69
N GLY A 338 -26.20 9.20 14.42
CA GLY A 338 -27.63 8.97 14.21
C GLY A 338 -28.14 9.18 12.78
N TYR A 339 -27.25 9.17 11.78
CA TYR A 339 -27.61 9.14 10.36
C TYR A 339 -27.82 7.69 9.90
N THR A 340 -28.72 7.50 8.91
CA THR A 340 -28.82 6.22 8.21
C THR A 340 -27.85 6.22 7.02
N VAL A 341 -26.86 5.36 7.07
CA VAL A 341 -25.86 5.24 5.99
C VAL A 341 -26.39 4.30 4.90
N ILE A 342 -26.38 4.76 3.65
CA ILE A 342 -26.64 3.99 2.44
C ILE A 342 -25.29 3.82 1.73
N ALA A 343 -24.70 2.64 1.82
CA ALA A 343 -23.41 2.38 1.20
C ALA A 343 -23.56 2.09 -0.30
N CYS A 344 -22.65 2.67 -1.12
CA CYS A 344 -22.58 2.38 -2.54
C CYS A 344 -21.11 2.19 -2.94
N GLU A 345 -20.71 0.91 -3.16
CA GLU A 345 -19.38 0.53 -3.62
C GLU A 345 -19.51 -0.38 -4.86
N PRO A 346 -19.29 0.17 -6.06
CA PRO A 346 -19.52 -0.57 -7.30
C PRO A 346 -18.66 -1.82 -7.50
N TYR A 347 -17.51 -1.89 -6.83
CA TYR A 347 -16.51 -2.95 -7.01
C TYR A 347 -16.63 -4.09 -5.99
N ILE A 348 -17.56 -4.00 -5.05
CA ILE A 348 -17.81 -5.04 -4.04
C ILE A 348 -19.25 -5.57 -4.19
N GLN A 349 -19.38 -6.89 -4.20
CA GLN A 349 -20.68 -7.53 -4.21
C GLN A 349 -21.12 -7.92 -2.78
N GLY A 350 -22.41 -7.81 -2.50
CA GLY A 350 -22.97 -8.09 -1.18
C GLY A 350 -22.69 -6.97 -0.18
N ASN A 351 -22.48 -7.30 1.08
CA ASN A 351 -22.24 -6.31 2.13
C ASN A 351 -20.82 -5.73 2.03
N VAL A 352 -20.68 -4.44 2.33
CA VAL A 352 -19.41 -3.72 2.37
C VAL A 352 -19.17 -3.16 3.77
N ALA A 353 -18.10 -3.59 4.43
CA ALA A 353 -17.68 -3.12 5.76
C ALA A 353 -18.83 -3.12 6.81
N GLY A 354 -19.74 -4.11 6.73
CA GLY A 354 -20.88 -4.23 7.65
C GLY A 354 -22.13 -3.44 7.24
N TYR A 355 -22.12 -2.76 6.10
CA TYR A 355 -23.27 -2.08 5.50
C TYR A 355 -23.82 -2.89 4.33
N GLU A 356 -25.15 -2.84 4.14
CA GLU A 356 -25.79 -3.30 2.91
C GLU A 356 -25.32 -2.41 1.76
N ASN A 357 -24.79 -3.05 0.71
CA ASN A 357 -24.26 -2.35 -0.45
C ASN A 357 -25.34 -2.23 -1.52
N HIS A 358 -25.51 -1.03 -2.08
CA HIS A 358 -26.50 -0.71 -3.08
C HIS A 358 -25.85 -0.31 -4.41
N SER A 359 -26.56 -0.49 -5.52
CA SER A 359 -26.20 0.14 -6.79
C SER A 359 -26.31 1.67 -6.66
N LEU A 360 -25.70 2.41 -7.60
CA LEU A 360 -25.77 3.86 -7.58
C LEU A 360 -27.22 4.35 -7.67
N GLU A 361 -28.03 3.74 -8.55
CA GLU A 361 -29.43 4.08 -8.74
C GLU A 361 -30.26 3.84 -7.47
N GLU A 362 -30.07 2.71 -6.82
CA GLU A 362 -30.74 2.38 -5.56
C GLU A 362 -30.32 3.33 -4.44
N ALA A 363 -29.01 3.57 -4.29
CA ALA A 363 -28.48 4.47 -3.26
C ALA A 363 -29.05 5.89 -3.42
N MET A 364 -29.11 6.42 -4.66
CA MET A 364 -29.65 7.74 -4.96
C MET A 364 -31.17 7.80 -4.80
N ALA A 365 -31.90 6.70 -5.05
CA ALA A 365 -33.33 6.63 -4.78
C ALA A 365 -33.66 6.63 -3.28
N LEU A 366 -32.82 5.98 -2.47
CA LEU A 366 -33.02 5.80 -1.03
C LEU A 366 -32.57 7.01 -0.19
N CYS A 367 -31.56 7.76 -0.64
CA CYS A 367 -30.94 8.80 0.16
C CYS A 367 -31.67 10.16 0.09
N ASP A 368 -31.45 10.95 1.14
CA ASP A 368 -31.83 12.37 1.20
C ASP A 368 -30.66 13.26 0.76
N TYR A 369 -29.42 12.80 0.94
CA TYR A 369 -28.19 13.51 0.68
C TYR A 369 -27.08 12.53 0.25
N ALA A 370 -26.20 12.93 -0.66
CA ALA A 370 -25.08 12.10 -1.11
C ALA A 370 -23.73 12.71 -0.72
N VAL A 371 -22.77 11.86 -0.37
CA VAL A 371 -21.38 12.27 -0.13
C VAL A 371 -20.47 11.45 -1.06
N ILE A 372 -19.74 12.14 -1.93
CA ILE A 372 -18.84 11.53 -2.89
C ILE A 372 -17.46 11.43 -2.23
N THR A 373 -17.03 10.22 -1.93
CA THR A 373 -15.78 9.96 -1.21
C THR A 373 -14.67 9.42 -2.12
N LEU A 374 -15.04 8.86 -3.30
CA LEU A 374 -14.09 8.34 -4.29
C LEU A 374 -14.53 8.67 -5.72
N GLN A 375 -13.53 8.81 -6.61
CA GLN A 375 -13.73 9.03 -8.05
C GLN A 375 -13.77 7.70 -8.83
N HIS A 376 -14.71 6.79 -8.50
CA HIS A 376 -14.92 5.59 -9.30
C HIS A 376 -15.36 5.94 -10.74
N ASN A 377 -14.91 5.15 -11.72
CA ASN A 377 -15.31 5.36 -13.11
C ASN A 377 -16.83 5.33 -13.30
N VAL A 378 -17.52 4.40 -12.61
CA VAL A 378 -18.98 4.31 -12.60
C VAL A 378 -19.63 5.63 -12.17
N PHE A 379 -19.09 6.31 -11.17
CA PHE A 379 -19.60 7.61 -10.73
C PHE A 379 -19.33 8.73 -11.72
N LYS A 380 -18.14 8.73 -12.36
CA LYS A 380 -17.79 9.68 -13.42
C LYS A 380 -18.74 9.61 -14.63
N GLU A 381 -19.11 8.39 -15.00
CA GLU A 381 -20.01 8.12 -16.12
C GLU A 381 -21.48 8.45 -15.80
N ASN A 382 -21.85 8.54 -14.51
CA ASN A 382 -23.22 8.69 -14.03
C ASN A 382 -23.46 9.95 -13.18
N LYS A 383 -22.71 11.04 -13.42
CA LYS A 383 -22.87 12.34 -12.73
C LYS A 383 -24.31 12.86 -12.68
N PRO A 384 -25.13 12.77 -13.76
CA PRO A 384 -26.50 13.24 -13.71
C PRO A 384 -27.36 12.53 -12.66
N ILE A 385 -27.12 11.25 -12.38
CA ILE A 385 -27.82 10.49 -11.34
C ILE A 385 -27.45 11.07 -9.97
N ILE A 386 -26.17 11.34 -9.73
CA ILE A 386 -25.67 11.92 -8.46
C ILE A 386 -26.24 13.32 -8.24
N ALA A 387 -26.25 14.14 -9.31
CA ALA A 387 -26.79 15.52 -9.27
C ALA A 387 -28.30 15.60 -9.03
N SER A 388 -29.04 14.48 -9.06
CA SER A 388 -30.48 14.44 -8.76
C SER A 388 -30.82 14.71 -7.30
N LYS A 389 -29.85 14.67 -6.40
CA LYS A 389 -29.99 14.94 -4.96
C LYS A 389 -28.96 15.98 -4.52
N PRO A 390 -29.21 16.66 -3.39
CA PRO A 390 -28.16 17.44 -2.75
C PRO A 390 -26.93 16.56 -2.42
N TYR A 391 -25.74 17.10 -2.65
CA TYR A 391 -24.51 16.32 -2.43
C TYR A 391 -23.37 17.18 -1.87
N TYR A 392 -22.40 16.51 -1.28
CA TYR A 392 -21.07 17.04 -0.95
C TYR A 392 -19.99 16.23 -1.68
N ASP A 393 -19.15 16.91 -2.42
CA ASP A 393 -18.06 16.29 -3.20
C ASP A 393 -16.73 16.47 -2.46
N CYS A 394 -16.21 15.39 -1.88
CA CYS A 394 -14.92 15.41 -1.18
C CYS A 394 -13.73 15.38 -2.13
N VAL A 395 -13.92 14.98 -3.39
CA VAL A 395 -12.83 14.56 -4.29
C VAL A 395 -12.84 15.27 -5.65
N GLY A 396 -13.79 16.19 -5.91
CA GLY A 396 -13.89 16.94 -7.15
C GLY A 396 -14.39 16.13 -8.35
N LEU A 397 -15.17 15.09 -8.09
CA LEU A 397 -15.75 14.26 -9.15
C LEU A 397 -16.68 15.07 -10.07
N MET A 398 -17.45 15.98 -9.50
CA MET A 398 -18.45 16.75 -10.23
C MET A 398 -17.85 17.91 -11.05
N GLU A 399 -16.67 18.38 -10.67
CA GLU A 399 -15.94 19.47 -11.33
C GLU A 399 -15.10 19.00 -12.55
N THR A 400 -14.78 17.72 -12.62
CA THR A 400 -14.04 17.09 -13.75
C THR A 400 -15.02 16.56 -14.79
#